data_c1bc01eff479ace5b721a81da3e1e7d0
#
_entry.id   c1bc01eff479ace5b721a81da3e1e7d0
#
_cell.length_a   1.000
_cell.length_b   1.000
_cell.length_c   1.000
_cell.angle_alpha   90.00
_cell.angle_beta   90.00
_cell.angle_gamma   90.00
#
_symmetry.space_group_name_H-M   'P 1'
#
loop_
_entity.id
_entity.type
_entity.pdbx_description
1 polymer ?
#
loop_
_entity_poly.entity_id
_entity_poly.type
_entity_poly.pdbx_seq_one_letter_code
_entity_poly.pdbx_strand_id
1 'polypeptide(L)'
;MYAYSGINLTHNAWSPIVLELKTIAENLSSSKLNSVLINRYRNGLDSVSWHADDEKELGDDPVIVSFSFGVPRKFQIKPKDKSDKRRYLFSLDHGSVMIMHGNFQAHWLHQVPKEPKIETERINLTFRYITSVS
;
A
#
# COMPACT_ATOMS: atom_id res chain seq x y z
N MET A 1 2.53 -6.04 -14.17
CA MET A 1 1.90 -4.78 -13.67
C MET A 1 0.53 -5.07 -13.10
N TYR A 2 0.22 -4.49 -11.99
CA TYR A 2 -1.10 -4.61 -11.38
C TYR A 2 -1.97 -3.42 -11.76
N ALA A 3 -3.28 -3.59 -11.69
CA ALA A 3 -4.24 -2.56 -12.02
C ALA A 3 -4.71 -1.84 -10.77
N TYR A 4 -4.67 -0.52 -10.83
CA TYR A 4 -5.27 0.34 -9.82
C TYR A 4 -6.57 0.91 -10.36
N SER A 5 -7.51 1.11 -9.44
CA SER A 5 -8.62 2.02 -9.67
C SER A 5 -8.44 3.18 -8.68
N GLY A 6 -8.76 4.39 -9.12
CA GLY A 6 -8.60 5.57 -8.31
C GLY A 6 -7.56 6.53 -8.86
N ILE A 7 -7.24 7.55 -8.08
CA ILE A 7 -6.36 8.64 -8.48
C ILE A 7 -4.99 8.47 -7.85
N ASN A 8 -3.96 8.52 -8.67
CA ASN A 8 -2.58 8.52 -8.22
C ASN A 8 -2.05 9.94 -8.20
N LEU A 9 -1.51 10.34 -7.07
CA LEU A 9 -0.80 11.60 -6.94
C LEU A 9 0.65 11.29 -6.57
N THR A 10 1.55 11.62 -7.46
CA THR A 10 2.97 11.45 -7.18
C THR A 10 3.58 12.82 -6.95
N HIS A 11 4.09 13.01 -5.98
CA HIS A 11 5.09 13.73 -5.53
C HIS A 11 5.39 15.10 -5.82
N ASN A 12 6.05 15.72 -6.03
CA ASN A 12 6.76 16.93 -6.18
C ASN A 12 6.62 17.91 -5.03
N ALA A 13 5.43 18.23 -4.63
CA ALA A 13 5.23 19.13 -3.50
C ALA A 13 4.50 18.36 -2.40
N TRP A 14 5.19 18.16 -1.29
CA TRP A 14 4.59 17.54 -0.13
C TRP A 14 3.72 18.55 0.59
N SER A 15 2.43 18.25 0.73
CA SER A 15 1.58 19.07 1.59
C SER A 15 2.01 18.91 3.05
N PRO A 16 1.71 19.89 3.92
CA PRO A 16 2.11 19.78 5.33
C PRO A 16 1.60 18.51 6.01
N ILE A 17 0.38 18.09 5.72
CA ILE A 17 -0.19 16.88 6.32
C ILE A 17 0.53 15.62 5.82
N VAL A 18 0.87 15.57 4.56
CA VAL A 18 1.58 14.41 4.00
C VAL A 18 3.00 14.35 4.54
N LEU A 19 3.67 15.49 4.72
CA LEU A 19 4.98 15.54 5.35
C LEU A 19 4.93 15.04 6.80
N GLU A 20 3.90 15.39 7.52
CA GLU A 20 3.71 14.94 8.89
C GLU A 20 3.53 13.41 8.92
N LEU A 21 2.72 12.87 8.03
CA LEU A 21 2.52 11.43 7.92
C LEU A 21 3.81 10.73 7.50
N LYS A 22 4.60 11.34 6.60
CA LYS A 22 5.91 10.80 6.20
C LYS A 22 6.84 10.68 7.41
N THR A 23 6.88 11.71 8.26
CA THR A 23 7.70 11.69 9.47
C THR A 23 7.27 10.56 10.41
N ILE A 24 5.97 10.40 10.60
CA ILE A 24 5.43 9.30 11.41
C ILE A 24 5.82 7.95 10.81
N ALA A 25 5.66 7.81 9.50
CA ALA A 25 6.01 6.58 8.79
C ALA A 25 7.49 6.23 8.96
N GLU A 26 8.37 7.22 8.81
CA GLU A 26 9.81 7.01 8.97
C GLU A 26 10.16 6.60 10.40
N ASN A 27 9.53 7.21 11.38
CA ASN A 27 9.76 6.85 12.78
C ASN A 27 9.27 5.44 13.10
N LEU A 28 8.08 5.08 12.63
CA LEU A 28 7.51 3.75 12.87
C LEU A 28 8.32 2.64 12.21
N SER A 29 8.86 2.90 11.03
CA SER A 29 9.57 1.89 10.25
C SER A 29 11.08 1.93 10.46
N SER A 30 11.59 2.95 11.13
CA SER A 30 13.04 3.21 11.27
C SER A 30 13.73 3.24 9.91
N SER A 31 13.06 3.81 8.91
CA SER A 31 13.53 3.85 7.53
C SER A 31 13.30 5.23 6.93
N LYS A 32 14.13 5.59 5.96
CA LYS A 32 13.92 6.80 5.17
C LYS A 32 12.94 6.51 4.06
N LEU A 33 12.05 7.45 3.79
CA LEU A 33 11.04 7.33 2.75
C LEU A 33 11.06 8.63 1.94
N ASN A 34 10.95 8.51 0.61
CA ASN A 34 11.07 9.67 -0.26
C ASN A 34 9.94 9.79 -1.28
N SER A 35 8.96 8.91 -1.23
CA SER A 35 7.89 8.91 -2.21
C SER A 35 6.59 8.50 -1.55
N VAL A 36 5.48 9.02 -2.06
CA VAL A 36 4.15 8.62 -1.62
C VAL A 36 3.26 8.38 -2.83
N LEU A 37 2.51 7.29 -2.77
CA LEU A 37 1.45 6.99 -3.71
C LEU A 37 0.14 7.17 -2.96
N ILE A 38 -0.73 8.02 -3.48
CA ILE A 38 -2.03 8.27 -2.86
C ILE A 38 -3.11 7.69 -3.77
N ASN A 39 -3.86 6.74 -3.24
CA ASN A 39 -4.96 6.11 -3.95
C ASN A 39 -6.28 6.42 -3.26
N ARG A 40 -7.25 6.82 -4.06
CA ARG A 40 -8.62 7.00 -3.60
C ARG A 40 -9.47 5.85 -4.11
N TYR A 41 -10.12 5.16 -3.18
CA TYR A 41 -11.13 4.14 -3.48
C TYR A 41 -12.48 4.81 -3.23
N ARG A 42 -13.19 5.13 -4.30
CA ARG A 42 -14.44 5.91 -4.23
C ARG A 42 -15.53 5.15 -3.51
N ASN A 43 -15.52 3.85 -3.68
CA ASN A 43 -16.47 2.92 -3.07
C ASN A 43 -15.90 1.51 -3.18
N GLY A 44 -16.71 0.51 -2.84
CA GLY A 44 -16.25 -0.88 -2.84
C GLY A 44 -15.97 -1.47 -4.22
N LEU A 45 -16.32 -0.79 -5.30
CA LEU A 45 -16.03 -1.27 -6.66
C LEU A 45 -14.62 -0.93 -7.10
N ASP A 46 -13.98 0.06 -6.45
CA ASP A 46 -12.57 0.33 -6.69
C ASP A 46 -11.72 -0.67 -5.92
N SER A 47 -10.69 -1.17 -6.58
CA SER A 47 -9.90 -2.29 -6.05
C SER A 47 -8.49 -2.25 -6.62
N VAL A 48 -7.61 -3.05 -6.03
CA VAL A 48 -6.32 -3.36 -6.62
C VAL A 48 -6.15 -4.87 -6.59
N SER A 49 -5.81 -5.44 -7.73
CA SER A 49 -5.69 -6.89 -7.88
C SER A 49 -4.42 -7.43 -7.22
N TRP A 50 -4.31 -8.76 -7.18
CA TRP A 50 -3.14 -9.43 -6.63
C TRP A 50 -1.85 -8.91 -7.23
N HIS A 51 -0.93 -8.47 -6.38
CA HIS A 51 0.36 -7.92 -6.81
C HIS A 51 1.38 -7.97 -5.67
N ALA A 52 2.62 -7.66 -6.01
CA ALA A 52 3.67 -7.34 -5.07
C ALA A 52 4.29 -6.01 -5.50
N ASP A 53 4.81 -5.26 -4.56
CA ASP A 53 5.54 -4.02 -4.87
C ASP A 53 7.01 -4.39 -5.06
N ASP A 54 7.31 -4.97 -6.21
CA ASP A 54 8.61 -5.52 -6.54
C ASP A 54 9.28 -4.81 -7.71
N GLU A 55 8.85 -3.59 -8.02
CA GLU A 55 9.49 -2.77 -9.05
C GLU A 55 10.95 -2.53 -8.68
N LYS A 56 11.79 -2.53 -9.72
CA LYS A 56 13.22 -2.37 -9.58
C LYS A 56 13.62 -1.13 -8.79
N GLU A 57 12.88 -0.05 -8.95
CA GLU A 57 13.14 1.22 -8.29
C GLU A 57 13.01 1.16 -6.77
N LEU A 58 12.34 0.15 -6.25
CA LEU A 58 12.14 -0.01 -4.81
C LEU A 58 13.27 -0.81 -4.14
N GLY A 59 14.15 -1.43 -4.91
CA GLY A 59 15.21 -2.29 -4.36
C GLY A 59 14.70 -3.66 -4.00
N ASP A 60 15.55 -4.46 -3.35
CA ASP A 60 15.27 -5.88 -3.12
C ASP A 60 14.28 -6.14 -1.98
N ASP A 61 14.46 -5.47 -0.85
CA ASP A 61 13.61 -5.69 0.33
C ASP A 61 13.03 -4.37 0.79
N PRO A 62 12.09 -3.80 0.02
CA PRO A 62 11.59 -2.47 0.34
C PRO A 62 10.78 -2.44 1.63
N VAL A 63 10.92 -1.34 2.36
CA VAL A 63 10.03 -1.02 3.46
C VAL A 63 8.94 -0.12 2.91
N ILE A 64 7.69 -0.53 3.10
CA ILE A 64 6.53 0.20 2.60
C ILE A 64 5.59 0.45 3.77
N VAL A 65 5.22 1.70 3.99
CA VAL A 65 4.34 2.09 5.08
C VAL A 65 3.03 2.61 4.48
N SER A 66 1.94 1.95 4.80
CA SER A 66 0.62 2.21 4.23
C SER A 66 -0.34 2.72 5.30
N PHE A 67 -0.86 3.93 5.09
CA PHE A 67 -1.90 4.50 5.94
C PHE A 67 -3.26 4.36 5.26
N SER A 68 -4.28 4.07 6.05
CA SER A 68 -5.66 3.96 5.57
C SER A 68 -6.57 4.92 6.31
N PHE A 69 -7.37 5.66 5.55
CA PHE A 69 -8.36 6.60 6.09
C PHE A 69 -9.70 6.40 5.38
N GLY A 70 -10.79 6.54 6.14
CA GLY A 70 -12.12 6.35 5.58
C GLY A 70 -12.69 4.98 5.89
N VAL A 71 -13.47 4.44 4.95
CA VAL A 71 -14.15 3.16 5.18
C VAL A 71 -13.14 2.01 5.27
N PRO A 72 -13.34 1.08 6.22
CA PRO A 72 -12.49 -0.11 6.26
C PRO A 72 -12.60 -0.94 4.99
N ARG A 73 -11.47 -1.46 4.53
CA ARG A 73 -11.43 -2.36 3.38
C ARG A 73 -10.64 -3.60 3.72
N LYS A 74 -11.02 -4.70 3.11
CA LYS A 74 -10.30 -5.97 3.26
C LYS A 74 -8.95 -5.89 2.56
N PHE A 75 -7.95 -6.51 3.17
CA PHE A 75 -6.61 -6.66 2.63
C PHE A 75 -6.26 -8.13 2.71
N GLN A 76 -6.05 -8.75 1.57
CA GLN A 76 -5.81 -10.19 1.47
C GLN A 76 -4.38 -10.46 1.07
N ILE A 77 -3.78 -11.48 1.67
CA ILE A 77 -2.38 -11.86 1.44
C ILE A 77 -2.34 -13.35 1.13
N LYS A 78 -1.56 -13.72 0.13
CA LYS A 78 -1.28 -15.12 -0.18
C LYS A 78 0.17 -15.28 -0.66
N PRO A 79 0.76 -16.49 -0.52
CA PRO A 79 2.08 -16.74 -1.06
C PRO A 79 2.10 -16.67 -2.59
N LYS A 80 3.22 -16.29 -3.16
CA LYS A 80 3.46 -16.42 -4.61
C LYS A 80 3.51 -17.90 -5.03
N ASP A 81 4.04 -18.76 -4.16
CA ASP A 81 4.12 -20.18 -4.40
C ASP A 81 2.73 -20.80 -4.39
N LYS A 82 2.29 -21.29 -5.54
CA LYS A 82 0.94 -21.83 -5.71
C LYS A 82 0.69 -23.11 -4.92
N SER A 83 1.74 -23.81 -4.52
CA SER A 83 1.62 -25.01 -3.68
C SER A 83 1.34 -24.66 -2.23
N ASP A 84 1.65 -23.45 -1.80
CA ASP A 84 1.40 -22.98 -0.45
C ASP A 84 -0.03 -22.43 -0.38
N LYS A 85 -0.87 -23.04 0.46
CA LYS A 85 -2.31 -22.71 0.53
C LYS A 85 -2.65 -21.71 1.63
N ARG A 86 -1.66 -21.11 2.29
CA ARG A 86 -1.94 -20.13 3.33
C ARG A 86 -2.64 -18.91 2.75
N ARG A 87 -3.57 -18.37 3.55
CA ARG A 87 -4.33 -17.16 3.17
C ARG A 87 -4.53 -16.32 4.43
N TYR A 88 -4.30 -15.03 4.31
CA TYR A 88 -4.49 -14.09 5.41
C TYR A 88 -5.43 -12.97 4.98
N LEU A 89 -6.23 -12.52 5.94
CA LEU A 89 -7.20 -11.45 5.72
C LEU A 89 -7.09 -10.45 6.87
N PHE A 90 -6.91 -9.20 6.53
CA PHE A 90 -6.90 -8.10 7.49
C PHE A 90 -7.96 -7.07 7.10
N SER A 91 -8.46 -6.34 8.08
CA SER A 91 -9.28 -5.16 7.83
C SER A 91 -8.40 -3.93 7.99
N LEU A 92 -8.33 -3.11 6.96
CA LEU A 92 -7.59 -1.86 7.00
C LEU A 92 -8.54 -0.76 7.46
N ASP A 93 -8.60 -0.57 8.77
CA ASP A 93 -9.53 0.34 9.40
C ASP A 93 -9.06 1.79 9.30
N HIS A 94 -9.97 2.72 9.55
CA HIS A 94 -9.65 4.15 9.55
C HIS A 94 -8.54 4.46 10.54
N GLY A 95 -7.49 5.12 10.06
CA GLY A 95 -6.34 5.49 10.87
C GLY A 95 -5.34 4.36 11.07
N SER A 96 -5.52 3.21 10.43
CA SER A 96 -4.58 2.10 10.57
C SER A 96 -3.31 2.31 9.75
N VAL A 97 -2.24 1.69 10.20
CA VAL A 97 -0.94 1.70 9.54
C VAL A 97 -0.50 0.26 9.33
N MET A 98 -0.08 -0.06 8.13
CA MET A 98 0.50 -1.36 7.83
C MET A 98 1.93 -1.15 7.34
N ILE A 99 2.87 -1.89 7.93
CA ILE A 99 4.26 -1.84 7.52
C ILE A 99 4.60 -3.18 6.87
N MET A 100 5.01 -3.11 5.61
CA MET A 100 5.49 -4.27 4.87
C MET A 100 7.00 -4.16 4.76
N HIS A 101 7.71 -5.18 5.17
CA HIS A 101 9.17 -5.12 5.19
C HIS A 101 9.80 -6.50 4.99
N GLY A 102 11.13 -6.54 5.00
CA GLY A 102 11.86 -7.77 4.76
C GLY A 102 11.58 -8.31 3.37
N ASN A 103 11.43 -9.61 3.26
CA ASN A 103 11.19 -10.27 1.99
C ASN A 103 9.71 -10.42 1.62
N PHE A 104 8.85 -9.60 2.22
CA PHE A 104 7.41 -9.70 1.97
C PHE A 104 7.07 -9.60 0.49
N GLN A 105 7.63 -8.60 -0.20
CA GLN A 105 7.33 -8.40 -1.62
C GLN A 105 7.91 -9.50 -2.51
N ALA A 106 8.96 -10.17 -2.05
CA ALA A 106 9.59 -11.25 -2.82
C ALA A 106 8.77 -12.54 -2.80
N HIS A 107 8.02 -12.81 -1.73
CA HIS A 107 7.36 -14.10 -1.52
C HIS A 107 5.85 -14.05 -1.40
N TRP A 108 5.26 -12.87 -1.29
CA TRP A 108 3.83 -12.72 -1.04
C TRP A 108 3.16 -11.81 -2.05
N LEU A 109 1.90 -12.10 -2.34
CA LEU A 109 1.01 -11.22 -3.11
C LEU A 109 -0.06 -10.68 -2.18
N HIS A 110 -0.53 -9.48 -2.49
CA HIS A 110 -1.62 -8.88 -1.73
C HIS A 110 -2.58 -8.15 -2.66
N GLN A 111 -3.81 -7.95 -2.16
CA GLN A 111 -4.84 -7.24 -2.91
C GLN A 111 -5.82 -6.55 -1.98
N VAL A 112 -6.49 -5.55 -2.52
CA VAL A 112 -7.69 -4.97 -1.94
C VAL A 112 -8.85 -5.39 -2.84
N PRO A 113 -9.63 -6.42 -2.46
CA PRO A 113 -10.66 -6.93 -3.34
C PRO A 113 -11.86 -6.00 -3.42
N LYS A 114 -12.70 -6.20 -4.44
CA LYS A 114 -13.97 -5.51 -4.53
C LYS A 114 -14.89 -5.92 -3.39
N GLU A 115 -15.63 -4.96 -2.87
CA GLU A 115 -16.62 -5.16 -1.82
C GLU A 115 -17.87 -4.36 -2.21
N PRO A 116 -18.71 -4.89 -3.09
CA PRO A 116 -19.78 -4.11 -3.74
C PRO A 116 -20.76 -3.40 -2.81
N LYS A 117 -20.89 -3.86 -1.58
CA LYS A 117 -21.81 -3.24 -0.62
C LYS A 117 -21.28 -1.96 0.01
N ILE A 118 -19.99 -1.66 -0.18
CA ILE A 118 -19.38 -0.46 0.39
C ILE A 118 -19.64 0.72 -0.54
N GLU A 119 -20.26 1.77 0.01
CA GLU A 119 -20.69 2.95 -0.77
C GLU A 119 -19.85 4.19 -0.52
N THR A 120 -18.99 4.18 0.49
CA THR A 120 -18.18 5.34 0.90
C THR A 120 -16.73 5.14 0.53
N GLU A 121 -15.93 6.20 0.69
CA GLU A 121 -14.56 6.20 0.18
C GLU A 121 -13.52 5.82 1.21
N ARG A 122 -12.39 5.37 0.69
CA ARG A 122 -11.15 5.16 1.43
C ARG A 122 -10.01 5.88 0.72
N ILE A 123 -9.15 6.51 1.50
CA ILE A 123 -7.90 7.10 1.01
C ILE A 123 -6.75 6.28 1.58
N ASN A 124 -5.83 5.90 0.71
CA ASN A 124 -4.63 5.17 1.12
C ASN A 124 -3.38 5.95 0.72
N LEU A 125 -2.47 6.12 1.66
CA LEU A 125 -1.17 6.72 1.39
C LEU A 125 -0.10 5.65 1.62
N THR A 126 0.67 5.36 0.60
CA THR A 126 1.72 4.36 0.66
C THR A 126 3.07 5.04 0.50
N PHE A 127 3.85 5.07 1.57
CA PHE A 127 5.18 5.68 1.56
C PHE A 127 6.24 4.63 1.22
N ARG A 128 7.20 5.03 0.38
CA ARG A 128 8.25 4.16 -0.13
C ARG A 128 9.55 4.94 -0.26
N TYR A 129 10.63 4.19 -0.45
CA TYR A 129 11.90 4.78 -0.86
C TYR A 129 12.20 4.34 -2.27
N ILE A 130 12.23 5.30 -3.19
CA ILE A 130 12.55 5.04 -4.59
C ILE A 130 14.01 5.38 -4.79
N THR A 131 14.78 4.39 -5.26
CA THR A 131 16.18 4.58 -5.58
C THR A 131 16.28 5.25 -6.95
N SER A 132 17.33 6.05 -7.11
CA SER A 132 17.61 6.67 -8.40
C SER A 132 17.91 5.59 -9.43
N VAL A 133 17.17 5.59 -10.53
CA VAL A 133 17.41 4.69 -11.65
C VAL A 133 18.00 5.51 -12.77
N SER A 134 19.24 5.28 -13.04
CA SER A 134 19.94 5.93 -14.15
C SER A 134 19.88 5.07 -15.40
#